data_a8c8546c9089e0053e937541d67380f2
#
_entry.id   a8c8546c9089e0053e937541d67380f2
#
_cell.length_a   1.000
_cell.length_b   1.000
_cell.length_c   1.000
_cell.angle_alpha   90.00
_cell.angle_beta   90.00
_cell.angle_gamma   90.00
#
_symmetry.space_group_name_H-M   'P 1'
#
loop_
_entity.id
_entity.type
_entity.pdbx_description
1 polymer ?
#
loop_
_entity_poly.entity_id
_entity_poly.type
_entity_poly.pdbx_seq_one_letter_code
_entity_poly.pdbx_strand_id
1 'polypeptide(L)'
;MQPTKKYMRGENMRVLLLLRGSAGCGKSTWIEQNGLKQYALSADNIRMMCSSPQMMPDGTHAISQANDNIVWKTLFNILETRMKNGEFTVIDATNSKTSEMNRYKKMCDEYRYRIYCVDMTTVPIEVTKERNRGRQELKRVPEEVIDKMYARFETQKIPSGIKVIQPDELNAVFMKKFNLDQYKRIHHIGDIHGCNTALNTYFEANGGFKDDEFYIFCGDYTDRGTENADVLKFLLSTYDKPNVLLLEGNHERWLWDWAHDKVTASKEFEFHTKAEIEAAGIDKKSIRKLYRRMGQCAYYEFRGKTVLATHAGLSMIPDNLTMVSTSQMIKGVGRYNDAEQVDATFEDKMDENCYQIHGHRNTKGLPVKVNNHAFNLEGRVEFGGSLRAVILDNDGTFNTVEVKNTVFREPEEVSAGADSVGEWILELRRNKYIKEKQYGDISSFNFTKTAFYDKIWDEQTTKARGLYINIPKQKIVARAYDKFFNINERPET
;
A
#
# COMPACT_ATOMS: atom_id res chain seq x y z
N MET A 1 10.81 -20.98 -24.52
CA MET A 1 11.69 -20.27 -23.54
C MET A 1 11.00 -20.34 -22.19
N GLN A 2 11.55 -21.08 -21.22
CA GLN A 2 11.01 -21.04 -19.87
C GLN A 2 11.09 -19.57 -19.37
N PRO A 3 10.01 -18.98 -18.86
CA PRO A 3 10.10 -17.67 -18.23
C PRO A 3 11.09 -17.80 -17.09
N THR A 4 12.13 -17.00 -17.13
CA THR A 4 13.18 -17.03 -16.13
C THR A 4 12.53 -16.83 -14.75
N LYS A 5 12.92 -17.60 -13.73
CA LYS A 5 12.50 -17.56 -12.31
C LYS A 5 12.34 -16.15 -11.70
N LYS A 6 12.72 -15.13 -12.43
CA LYS A 6 12.71 -13.71 -12.04
C LYS A 6 11.36 -13.03 -12.20
N TYR A 7 10.48 -13.48 -13.10
CA TYR A 7 9.18 -12.83 -13.38
C TYR A 7 8.02 -13.41 -12.56
N MET A 8 8.20 -14.55 -11.91
CA MET A 8 7.18 -15.21 -11.10
C MET A 8 7.25 -14.90 -9.60
N ARG A 9 8.15 -14.00 -9.20
CA ARG A 9 8.18 -13.47 -7.84
C ARG A 9 7.33 -12.22 -7.85
N GLY A 10 6.41 -12.06 -6.90
CA GLY A 10 5.61 -10.85 -6.75
C GLY A 10 6.52 -9.63 -6.90
N GLU A 11 6.51 -8.99 -8.07
CA GLU A 11 7.35 -7.82 -8.29
C GLU A 11 6.80 -6.69 -7.42
N ASN A 12 7.65 -6.18 -6.56
CA ASN A 12 7.33 -4.99 -5.80
C ASN A 12 7.17 -3.81 -6.78
N MET A 13 5.95 -3.27 -6.84
CA MET A 13 5.58 -2.17 -7.74
C MET A 13 6.22 -0.83 -7.36
N ARG A 14 6.63 -0.69 -6.10
CA ARG A 14 7.17 0.56 -5.56
C ARG A 14 8.53 0.88 -6.16
N VAL A 15 8.63 2.01 -6.85
CA VAL A 15 9.84 2.43 -7.56
C VAL A 15 10.23 3.85 -7.17
N LEU A 16 11.51 4.02 -6.83
CA LEU A 16 12.18 5.30 -6.75
C LEU A 16 13.20 5.40 -7.88
N LEU A 17 13.09 6.44 -8.69
CA LEU A 17 13.99 6.73 -9.80
C LEU A 17 14.85 7.95 -9.48
N LEU A 18 16.14 7.79 -9.40
CA LEU A 18 17.10 8.88 -9.23
C LEU A 18 17.62 9.30 -10.61
N LEU A 19 17.66 10.59 -10.87
CA LEU A 19 18.41 11.12 -12.01
C LEU A 19 19.81 11.51 -11.52
N ARG A 20 20.86 11.14 -12.24
CA ARG A 20 22.24 11.49 -11.95
C ARG A 20 22.87 12.20 -13.11
N GLY A 21 23.41 13.41 -12.87
CA GLY A 21 24.07 14.20 -13.91
C GLY A 21 24.17 15.68 -13.53
N SER A 22 25.03 16.42 -14.24
CA SER A 22 25.28 17.85 -13.99
C SER A 22 24.09 18.74 -14.36
N ALA A 23 24.14 19.99 -13.96
CA ALA A 23 23.27 21.01 -14.51
C ALA A 23 23.50 21.12 -16.03
N GLY A 24 22.45 21.15 -16.83
CA GLY A 24 22.56 21.22 -18.31
C GLY A 24 22.64 19.84 -19.01
N CYS A 25 22.81 18.70 -18.32
CA CYS A 25 22.89 17.38 -18.98
C CYS A 25 21.56 16.88 -19.56
N GLY A 26 20.42 17.53 -19.28
CA GLY A 26 19.12 17.21 -19.88
C GLY A 26 18.11 16.51 -18.95
N LYS A 27 18.35 16.40 -17.63
CA LYS A 27 17.44 15.73 -16.68
C LYS A 27 15.99 16.20 -16.76
N SER A 28 15.74 17.49 -16.65
CA SER A 28 14.38 18.04 -16.67
C SER A 28 13.69 17.85 -18.01
N THR A 29 14.44 17.96 -19.12
CA THR A 29 13.92 17.66 -20.46
C THR A 29 13.54 16.20 -20.58
N TRP A 30 14.36 15.28 -20.05
CA TRP A 30 14.07 13.86 -20.04
C TRP A 30 12.80 13.55 -19.22
N ILE A 31 12.60 14.20 -18.05
CA ILE A 31 11.38 14.08 -17.25
C ILE A 31 10.15 14.49 -18.07
N GLU A 32 10.22 15.61 -18.79
CA GLU A 32 9.12 16.12 -19.62
C GLU A 32 8.82 15.20 -20.80
N GLN A 33 9.84 14.76 -21.54
CA GLN A 33 9.70 13.85 -22.68
C GLN A 33 9.10 12.49 -22.32
N ASN A 34 9.33 12.03 -21.09
CA ASN A 34 8.78 10.77 -20.61
C ASN A 34 7.47 10.93 -19.82
N GLY A 35 6.86 12.13 -19.78
CA GLY A 35 5.59 12.38 -19.08
C GLY A 35 5.69 12.22 -17.56
N LEU A 36 6.87 12.41 -16.95
CA LEU A 36 7.12 12.12 -15.53
C LEU A 36 7.04 13.34 -14.61
N LYS A 37 6.63 14.51 -15.14
CA LYS A 37 6.65 15.78 -14.39
C LYS A 37 5.87 15.72 -13.08
N GLN A 38 4.68 15.11 -13.08
CA GLN A 38 3.82 14.96 -11.89
C GLN A 38 4.39 14.01 -10.83
N TYR A 39 5.37 13.18 -11.19
CA TYR A 39 6.03 12.24 -10.29
C TYR A 39 7.36 12.77 -9.75
N ALA A 40 7.83 13.92 -10.26
CA ALA A 40 9.16 14.44 -9.96
C ALA A 40 9.19 15.31 -8.69
N LEU A 41 10.13 15.01 -7.81
CA LEU A 41 10.54 15.88 -6.72
C LEU A 41 11.84 16.57 -7.10
N SER A 42 11.80 17.91 -7.26
CA SER A 42 12.94 18.72 -7.63
C SER A 42 13.40 19.59 -6.46
N ALA A 43 14.69 19.50 -6.12
CA ALA A 43 15.29 20.34 -5.10
C ALA A 43 15.22 21.83 -5.48
N ASP A 44 15.37 22.17 -6.77
CA ASP A 44 15.30 23.55 -7.24
C ASP A 44 13.89 24.14 -7.09
N ASN A 45 12.84 23.34 -7.35
CA ASN A 45 11.46 23.79 -7.13
C ASN A 45 11.21 24.08 -5.64
N ILE A 46 11.72 23.24 -4.73
CA ILE A 46 11.59 23.47 -3.29
C ILE A 46 12.40 24.70 -2.87
N ARG A 47 13.59 24.94 -3.44
CA ARG A 47 14.36 26.17 -3.20
C ARG A 47 13.56 27.43 -3.54
N MET A 48 12.88 27.40 -4.70
CA MET A 48 12.04 28.52 -5.13
C MET A 48 10.79 28.71 -4.23
N MET A 49 10.34 27.69 -3.55
CA MET A 49 9.28 27.80 -2.53
C MET A 49 9.81 28.41 -1.21
N CYS A 50 11.08 28.14 -0.87
CA CYS A 50 11.72 28.62 0.35
C CYS A 50 12.30 30.01 0.26
N SER A 51 12.62 30.52 -0.94
CA SER A 51 13.29 31.79 -1.15
C SER A 51 12.97 32.37 -2.51
N SER A 52 12.82 33.69 -2.59
CA SER A 52 12.78 34.41 -3.87
C SER A 52 14.13 34.32 -4.61
N PRO A 53 14.15 34.55 -5.93
CA PRO A 53 15.39 34.70 -6.68
C PRO A 53 16.34 35.69 -6.02
N GLN A 54 17.62 35.33 -5.94
CA GLN A 54 18.66 36.17 -5.35
C GLN A 54 19.36 36.95 -6.44
N MET A 55 19.49 38.29 -6.27
CA MET A 55 20.27 39.12 -7.16
C MET A 55 21.77 38.86 -6.93
N MET A 56 22.51 38.70 -8.01
CA MET A 56 23.95 38.44 -8.01
C MET A 56 24.71 39.73 -8.24
N PRO A 57 26.03 39.82 -7.93
CA PRO A 57 26.83 41.01 -8.13
C PRO A 57 26.93 41.52 -9.58
N ASP A 58 26.73 40.63 -10.55
CA ASP A 58 26.71 40.93 -11.98
C ASP A 58 25.32 41.38 -12.50
N GLY A 59 24.35 41.57 -11.59
CA GLY A 59 22.98 41.96 -11.92
C GLY A 59 22.07 40.81 -12.37
N THR A 60 22.58 39.59 -12.51
CA THR A 60 21.78 38.41 -12.82
C THR A 60 21.02 37.88 -11.58
N HIS A 61 20.10 36.94 -11.79
CA HIS A 61 19.36 36.30 -10.71
C HIS A 61 19.70 34.80 -10.65
N ALA A 62 19.83 34.29 -9.45
CA ALA A 62 20.10 32.87 -9.20
C ALA A 62 19.14 32.28 -8.16
N ILE A 63 18.99 30.96 -8.19
CA ILE A 63 18.25 30.21 -7.14
C ILE A 63 19.09 30.22 -5.86
N SER A 64 18.52 30.78 -4.78
CA SER A 64 19.21 30.84 -3.48
C SER A 64 19.44 29.44 -2.90
N GLN A 65 20.66 29.22 -2.40
CA GLN A 65 21.05 28.00 -1.69
C GLN A 65 21.14 28.20 -0.17
N ALA A 66 20.80 29.38 0.33
CA ALA A 66 20.92 29.74 1.74
C ALA A 66 20.11 28.81 2.68
N ASN A 67 19.01 28.29 2.18
CA ASN A 67 18.08 27.42 2.95
C ASN A 67 18.21 25.93 2.61
N ASP A 68 19.33 25.47 2.07
CA ASP A 68 19.51 24.09 1.59
C ASP A 68 19.17 23.04 2.67
N ASN A 69 19.46 23.29 3.94
CA ASN A 69 19.08 22.38 5.03
C ASN A 69 17.56 22.18 5.12
N ILE A 70 16.78 23.24 4.97
CA ILE A 70 15.31 23.19 4.99
C ILE A 70 14.82 22.51 3.72
N VAL A 71 15.39 22.85 2.57
CA VAL A 71 15.05 22.27 1.26
C VAL A 71 15.18 20.75 1.27
N TRP A 72 16.32 20.22 1.72
CA TRP A 72 16.55 18.79 1.76
C TRP A 72 15.69 18.09 2.81
N LYS A 73 15.49 18.70 3.99
CA LYS A 73 14.56 18.16 4.99
C LYS A 73 13.14 18.07 4.42
N THR A 74 12.69 19.10 3.73
CA THR A 74 11.36 19.13 3.10
C THR A 74 11.24 18.08 2.00
N LEU A 75 12.25 17.95 1.13
CA LEU A 75 12.26 16.94 0.07
C LEU A 75 12.14 15.52 0.65
N PHE A 76 12.91 15.21 1.70
CA PHE A 76 12.85 13.90 2.33
C PHE A 76 11.53 13.64 3.07
N ASN A 77 10.91 14.66 3.68
CA ASN A 77 9.60 14.53 4.30
C ASN A 77 8.50 14.24 3.24
N ILE A 78 8.56 14.94 2.11
CA ILE A 78 7.63 14.68 0.99
C ILE A 78 7.88 13.27 0.43
N LEU A 79 9.13 12.89 0.22
CA LEU A 79 9.50 11.56 -0.26
C LEU A 79 8.99 10.46 0.68
N GLU A 80 9.17 10.64 1.99
CA GLU A 80 8.67 9.68 2.99
C GLU A 80 7.13 9.53 2.93
N THR A 81 6.42 10.65 2.80
CA THR A 81 4.96 10.65 2.65
C THR A 81 4.55 9.88 1.39
N ARG A 82 5.22 10.13 0.27
CA ARG A 82 4.98 9.40 -0.98
C ARG A 82 5.30 7.91 -0.84
N MET A 83 6.40 7.57 -0.17
CA MET A 83 6.78 6.17 0.07
C MET A 83 5.78 5.42 0.96
N LYS A 84 5.21 6.08 1.97
CA LYS A 84 4.12 5.51 2.81
C LYS A 84 2.88 5.17 1.98
N ASN A 85 2.62 5.92 0.93
CA ASN A 85 1.51 5.68 0.01
C ASN A 85 1.89 4.72 -1.15
N GLY A 86 3.15 4.35 -1.27
CA GLY A 86 3.62 3.50 -2.36
C GLY A 86 3.63 4.19 -3.73
N GLU A 87 3.92 5.51 -3.77
CA GLU A 87 3.92 6.33 -4.97
C GLU A 87 5.19 6.11 -5.81
N PHE A 88 5.04 5.96 -7.13
CA PHE A 88 6.16 6.12 -8.06
C PHE A 88 6.75 7.52 -7.93
N THR A 89 8.08 7.64 -7.77
CA THR A 89 8.71 8.93 -7.54
C THR A 89 10.02 9.06 -8.31
N VAL A 90 10.23 10.23 -8.92
CA VAL A 90 11.48 10.62 -9.58
C VAL A 90 12.16 11.70 -8.76
N ILE A 91 13.44 11.56 -8.47
CA ILE A 91 14.25 12.60 -7.81
C ILE A 91 15.03 13.36 -8.86
N ASP A 92 14.63 14.60 -9.13
CA ASP A 92 15.33 15.54 -10.00
C ASP A 92 16.39 16.31 -9.20
N ALA A 93 17.55 15.72 -9.08
CA ALA A 93 18.72 16.31 -8.44
C ALA A 93 19.99 15.83 -9.14
N THR A 94 21.14 16.43 -8.81
CA THR A 94 22.43 16.06 -9.40
C THR A 94 22.90 14.67 -8.95
N ASN A 95 22.54 14.26 -7.74
CA ASN A 95 22.91 12.98 -7.11
C ASN A 95 24.40 12.66 -7.30
N SER A 96 25.25 13.68 -7.06
CA SER A 96 26.66 13.62 -7.38
C SER A 96 27.52 12.89 -6.34
N LYS A 97 26.99 12.66 -5.14
CA LYS A 97 27.71 12.03 -4.04
C LYS A 97 27.12 10.67 -3.67
N THR A 98 28.00 9.70 -3.40
CA THR A 98 27.61 8.37 -2.91
C THR A 98 26.78 8.45 -1.61
N SER A 99 27.14 9.39 -0.71
CA SER A 99 26.43 9.58 0.57
C SER A 99 24.98 10.06 0.38
N GLU A 100 24.71 10.91 -0.62
CA GLU A 100 23.36 11.36 -0.97
C GLU A 100 22.51 10.18 -1.43
N MET A 101 23.04 9.35 -2.34
CA MET A 101 22.34 8.17 -2.86
C MET A 101 22.10 7.09 -1.78
N ASN A 102 23.00 6.94 -0.81
CA ASN A 102 22.81 6.01 0.31
C ASN A 102 21.63 6.40 1.22
N ARG A 103 21.30 7.68 1.34
CA ARG A 103 20.11 8.13 2.09
C ARG A 103 18.83 7.62 1.44
N TYR A 104 18.71 7.72 0.12
CA TYR A 104 17.57 7.18 -0.62
C TYR A 104 17.49 5.67 -0.51
N LYS A 105 18.64 4.98 -0.62
CA LYS A 105 18.71 3.53 -0.48
C LYS A 105 18.18 3.06 0.87
N LYS A 106 18.57 3.72 1.98
CA LYS A 106 18.07 3.41 3.32
C LYS A 106 16.54 3.51 3.40
N MET A 107 15.96 4.57 2.83
CA MET A 107 14.50 4.72 2.77
C MET A 107 13.85 3.65 1.89
N CYS A 108 14.46 3.33 0.75
CA CYS A 108 13.96 2.26 -0.11
C CYS A 108 13.95 0.89 0.57
N ASP A 109 14.95 0.59 1.38
CA ASP A 109 15.00 -0.65 2.17
C ASP A 109 13.88 -0.68 3.24
N GLU A 110 13.60 0.46 3.86
CA GLU A 110 12.55 0.60 4.89
C GLU A 110 11.14 0.49 4.31
N TYR A 111 10.87 1.16 3.18
CA TYR A 111 9.55 1.19 2.55
C TYR A 111 9.37 0.19 1.40
N ARG A 112 10.35 -0.73 1.22
CA ARG A 112 10.33 -1.76 0.17
C ARG A 112 10.24 -1.19 -1.24
N TYR A 113 11.10 -0.24 -1.58
CA TYR A 113 11.19 0.31 -2.93
C TYR A 113 12.31 -0.34 -3.73
N ARG A 114 12.07 -0.57 -5.01
CA ARG A 114 13.13 -0.79 -6.01
C ARG A 114 13.74 0.57 -6.33
N ILE A 115 15.05 0.68 -6.26
CA ILE A 115 15.73 1.93 -6.56
C ILE A 115 16.54 1.81 -7.85
N TYR A 116 16.32 2.78 -8.73
CA TYR A 116 17.02 2.89 -10.01
C TYR A 116 17.71 4.24 -10.11
N CYS A 117 18.78 4.28 -10.89
CA CYS A 117 19.49 5.51 -11.24
C CYS A 117 19.60 5.62 -12.76
N VAL A 118 18.98 6.65 -13.33
CA VAL A 118 19.21 7.06 -14.72
C VAL A 118 20.50 7.85 -14.74
N ASP A 119 21.55 7.28 -15.29
CA ASP A 119 22.87 7.90 -15.33
C ASP A 119 23.08 8.71 -16.62
N MET A 120 23.13 10.02 -16.48
CA MET A 120 23.36 10.97 -17.56
C MET A 120 24.77 11.62 -17.46
N THR A 121 25.66 11.03 -16.69
CA THR A 121 27.04 11.57 -16.53
C THR A 121 27.90 11.37 -17.76
N THR A 122 27.46 10.52 -18.69
CA THR A 122 28.14 10.28 -19.98
C THR A 122 27.95 11.43 -21.00
N VAL A 123 27.03 12.37 -20.76
CA VAL A 123 26.87 13.54 -21.61
C VAL A 123 28.18 14.38 -21.57
N PRO A 124 28.82 14.70 -22.71
CA PRO A 124 30.08 15.43 -22.69
C PRO A 124 29.95 16.78 -21.98
N ILE A 125 31.00 17.17 -21.25
CA ILE A 125 31.00 18.39 -20.45
C ILE A 125 30.78 19.65 -21.30
N GLU A 126 31.36 19.69 -22.52
CA GLU A 126 31.20 20.82 -23.43
C GLU A 126 29.74 20.99 -23.89
N VAL A 127 29.07 19.87 -24.21
CA VAL A 127 27.64 19.87 -24.54
C VAL A 127 26.82 20.38 -23.37
N THR A 128 27.19 19.97 -22.17
CA THR A 128 26.51 20.38 -20.93
C THR A 128 26.67 21.88 -20.68
N LYS A 129 27.88 22.43 -20.85
CA LYS A 129 28.16 23.86 -20.72
C LYS A 129 27.41 24.68 -21.77
N GLU A 130 27.42 24.25 -23.02
CA GLU A 130 26.66 24.90 -24.10
C GLU A 130 25.17 24.96 -23.79
N ARG A 131 24.57 23.81 -23.41
CA ARG A 131 23.16 23.77 -23.01
C ARG A 131 22.87 24.62 -21.77
N ASN A 132 23.81 24.70 -20.82
CA ASN A 132 23.66 25.53 -19.64
C ASN A 132 23.64 27.01 -19.97
N ARG A 133 24.43 27.49 -20.96
CA ARG A 133 24.41 28.87 -21.46
C ARG A 133 23.04 29.23 -22.04
N GLY A 134 22.37 28.30 -22.71
CA GLY A 134 21.02 28.48 -23.28
C GLY A 134 19.86 28.38 -22.28
N ARG A 135 20.11 28.09 -21.00
CA ARG A 135 19.03 27.98 -19.97
C ARG A 135 18.50 29.36 -19.57
N GLN A 136 17.30 29.39 -19.05
CA GLN A 136 16.75 30.53 -18.33
C GLN A 136 17.76 30.99 -17.26
N GLU A 137 17.94 32.32 -17.12
CA GLU A 137 18.92 32.93 -16.24
C GLU A 137 18.95 32.27 -14.84
N LEU A 138 17.80 32.18 -14.16
CA LEU A 138 17.66 31.58 -12.84
C LEU A 138 18.19 30.14 -12.72
N LYS A 139 18.23 29.40 -13.81
CA LYS A 139 18.68 28.01 -13.85
C LYS A 139 20.09 27.84 -14.37
N ARG A 140 20.76 28.93 -14.75
CA ARG A 140 22.17 28.88 -15.16
C ARG A 140 23.05 28.63 -13.95
N VAL A 141 24.05 27.81 -14.15
CA VAL A 141 25.04 27.49 -13.12
C VAL A 141 26.41 27.96 -13.68
N PRO A 142 27.27 28.55 -12.84
CA PRO A 142 28.63 28.86 -13.26
C PRO A 142 29.37 27.63 -13.80
N GLU A 143 30.12 27.78 -14.86
CA GLU A 143 30.81 26.65 -15.53
C GLU A 143 31.76 25.90 -14.59
N GLU A 144 32.45 26.62 -13.70
CA GLU A 144 33.30 26.02 -12.66
C GLU A 144 32.56 25.06 -11.73
N VAL A 145 31.26 25.32 -11.51
CA VAL A 145 30.40 24.38 -10.70
C VAL A 145 30.12 23.13 -11.52
N ILE A 146 29.93 23.25 -12.84
CA ILE A 146 29.80 22.11 -13.76
C ILE A 146 31.08 21.26 -13.74
N ASP A 147 32.25 21.93 -13.87
CA ASP A 147 33.56 21.26 -13.81
C ASP A 147 33.74 20.46 -12.50
N LYS A 148 33.37 21.07 -11.37
CA LYS A 148 33.37 20.39 -10.05
C LYS A 148 32.40 19.22 -9.98
N MET A 149 31.26 19.30 -10.67
CA MET A 149 30.32 18.17 -10.73
C MET A 149 30.91 16.98 -11.51
N TYR A 150 31.55 17.25 -12.68
CA TYR A 150 32.19 16.20 -13.47
C TYR A 150 33.32 15.52 -12.70
N ALA A 151 34.21 16.29 -12.10
CA ALA A 151 35.28 15.75 -11.25
C ALA A 151 34.72 14.85 -10.09
N ARG A 152 33.56 15.21 -9.56
CA ARG A 152 32.90 14.34 -8.55
C ARG A 152 32.37 13.04 -9.16
N PHE A 153 31.79 13.06 -10.35
CA PHE A 153 31.27 11.83 -10.97
C PHE A 153 32.37 10.81 -11.25
N GLU A 154 33.59 11.23 -11.52
CA GLU A 154 34.73 10.34 -11.69
C GLU A 154 35.11 9.60 -10.41
N THR A 155 35.00 10.28 -9.26
CA THR A 155 35.42 9.75 -7.96
C THR A 155 34.30 9.13 -7.14
N GLN A 156 33.05 9.57 -7.32
CA GLN A 156 31.89 9.15 -6.55
C GLN A 156 31.12 8.05 -7.28
N LYS A 157 31.12 6.85 -6.74
CA LYS A 157 30.44 5.69 -7.31
C LYS A 157 28.97 5.61 -6.89
N ILE A 158 28.14 5.08 -7.77
CA ILE A 158 26.77 4.70 -7.41
C ILE A 158 26.81 3.53 -6.43
N PRO A 159 26.11 3.59 -5.28
CA PRO A 159 26.09 2.53 -4.30
C PRO A 159 25.62 1.19 -4.87
N SER A 160 26.21 0.09 -4.39
CA SER A 160 25.72 -1.24 -4.71
C SER A 160 24.26 -1.41 -4.29
N GLY A 161 23.45 -2.08 -5.12
CA GLY A 161 22.02 -2.27 -4.90
C GLY A 161 21.14 -1.20 -5.53
N ILE A 162 21.70 -0.09 -6.04
CA ILE A 162 21.01 0.82 -6.94
C ILE A 162 21.22 0.33 -8.37
N LYS A 163 20.14 0.01 -9.07
CA LYS A 163 20.22 -0.40 -10.47
C LYS A 163 20.46 0.80 -11.36
N VAL A 164 21.53 0.77 -12.14
CA VAL A 164 21.80 1.80 -13.16
C VAL A 164 21.06 1.40 -14.44
N ILE A 165 20.39 2.37 -15.04
CA ILE A 165 19.77 2.28 -16.37
C ILE A 165 20.18 3.48 -17.21
N GLN A 166 20.19 3.26 -18.53
CA GLN A 166 20.40 4.34 -19.49
C GLN A 166 19.09 5.14 -19.70
N PRO A 167 19.15 6.39 -20.20
CA PRO A 167 17.97 7.22 -20.41
C PRO A 167 16.90 6.60 -21.32
N ASP A 168 17.26 5.73 -22.24
CA ASP A 168 16.36 5.01 -23.16
C ASP A 168 15.82 3.69 -22.59
N GLU A 169 16.30 3.26 -21.43
CA GLU A 169 15.90 2.00 -20.78
C GLU A 169 14.77 2.16 -19.76
N LEU A 170 14.06 3.28 -19.73
CA LEU A 170 12.99 3.53 -18.73
C LEU A 170 11.95 2.40 -18.68
N ASN A 171 11.60 1.82 -19.82
CA ASN A 171 10.63 0.72 -19.90
C ASN A 171 11.07 -0.56 -19.14
N ALA A 172 12.34 -0.68 -18.79
CA ALA A 172 12.85 -1.79 -17.97
C ALA A 172 12.46 -1.67 -16.48
N VAL A 173 12.02 -0.49 -16.07
CA VAL A 173 11.59 -0.19 -14.69
C VAL A 173 10.14 -0.61 -14.45
N PHE A 174 9.34 -0.60 -15.50
CA PHE A 174 7.89 -0.77 -15.42
C PHE A 174 7.48 -2.24 -15.36
N MET A 175 6.38 -2.49 -14.64
CA MET A 175 5.77 -3.80 -14.59
C MET A 175 5.29 -4.21 -15.99
N LYS A 176 5.52 -5.46 -16.31
CA LYS A 176 5.04 -6.06 -17.56
C LYS A 176 4.03 -7.16 -17.26
N LYS A 177 3.04 -7.29 -18.15
CA LYS A 177 2.13 -8.43 -18.15
C LYS A 177 2.94 -9.73 -18.34
N PHE A 178 2.68 -10.75 -17.54
CA PHE A 178 3.31 -12.07 -17.68
C PHE A 178 2.30 -13.09 -18.20
N ASN A 179 2.79 -14.17 -18.80
CA ASN A 179 1.95 -15.20 -19.38
C ASN A 179 1.94 -16.45 -18.49
N LEU A 180 0.74 -17.02 -18.26
CA LEU A 180 0.52 -18.20 -17.43
C LEU A 180 -0.02 -19.42 -18.22
N ASP A 181 0.00 -19.40 -19.54
CA ASP A 181 -0.55 -20.48 -20.39
C ASP A 181 0.09 -21.86 -20.18
N GLN A 182 1.23 -21.93 -19.48
CA GLN A 182 1.85 -23.20 -19.10
C GLN A 182 1.13 -23.94 -17.98
N TYR A 183 0.23 -23.25 -17.23
CA TYR A 183 -0.55 -23.86 -16.16
C TYR A 183 -1.91 -24.34 -16.66
N LYS A 184 -2.50 -25.29 -15.94
CA LYS A 184 -3.83 -25.83 -16.26
C LYS A 184 -4.95 -24.92 -15.76
N ARG A 185 -4.74 -24.31 -14.58
CA ARG A 185 -5.72 -23.47 -13.89
C ARG A 185 -5.00 -22.35 -13.17
N ILE A 186 -5.70 -21.26 -13.01
CA ILE A 186 -5.26 -20.13 -12.17
C ILE A 186 -6.28 -19.95 -11.04
N HIS A 187 -5.84 -20.14 -9.82
CA HIS A 187 -6.65 -19.96 -8.62
C HIS A 187 -6.43 -18.56 -8.05
N HIS A 188 -7.51 -17.86 -7.73
CA HIS A 188 -7.48 -16.59 -7.01
C HIS A 188 -8.21 -16.81 -5.69
N ILE A 189 -7.50 -16.67 -4.59
CA ILE A 189 -8.02 -16.92 -3.24
C ILE A 189 -8.09 -15.58 -2.53
N GLY A 190 -9.27 -15.23 -2.03
CA GLY A 190 -9.56 -13.96 -1.37
C GLY A 190 -9.01 -13.87 0.04
N ASP A 191 -9.58 -12.92 0.79
CA ASP A 191 -9.22 -12.62 2.16
C ASP A 191 -9.39 -13.84 3.05
N ILE A 192 -8.31 -14.24 3.73
CA ILE A 192 -8.27 -15.47 4.55
C ILE A 192 -8.50 -15.16 6.03
N HIS A 193 -7.96 -14.04 6.49
CA HIS A 193 -8.12 -13.54 7.85
C HIS A 193 -8.01 -14.62 8.94
N GLY A 194 -6.94 -15.43 8.92
CA GLY A 194 -6.72 -16.45 9.95
C GLY A 194 -7.76 -17.57 9.97
N CYS A 195 -8.38 -17.91 8.84
CA CYS A 195 -9.38 -18.97 8.71
C CYS A 195 -8.80 -20.18 7.95
N ASN A 196 -7.85 -20.89 8.59
CA ASN A 196 -7.12 -22.00 7.98
C ASN A 196 -8.01 -23.22 7.66
N THR A 197 -9.02 -23.48 8.48
CA THR A 197 -9.98 -24.59 8.24
C THR A 197 -10.73 -24.36 6.92
N ALA A 198 -11.18 -23.13 6.64
CA ALA A 198 -11.82 -22.80 5.37
C ALA A 198 -10.84 -22.90 4.18
N LEU A 199 -9.58 -22.50 4.37
CA LEU A 199 -8.52 -22.64 3.35
C LEU A 199 -8.22 -24.12 3.04
N ASN A 200 -8.09 -24.95 4.05
CA ASN A 200 -7.88 -26.40 3.86
C ASN A 200 -9.06 -27.06 3.15
N THR A 201 -10.29 -26.74 3.54
CA THR A 201 -11.50 -27.23 2.89
C THR A 201 -11.55 -26.82 1.42
N TYR A 202 -11.11 -25.58 1.09
CA TYR A 202 -10.97 -25.15 -0.30
C TYR A 202 -10.02 -26.05 -1.10
N PHE A 203 -8.83 -26.33 -0.55
CA PHE A 203 -7.86 -27.18 -1.24
C PHE A 203 -8.34 -28.63 -1.37
N GLU A 204 -8.94 -29.21 -0.33
CA GLU A 204 -9.51 -30.57 -0.35
C GLU A 204 -10.58 -30.70 -1.44
N ALA A 205 -11.51 -29.75 -1.52
CA ALA A 205 -12.57 -29.74 -2.52
C ALA A 205 -12.06 -29.58 -3.96
N ASN A 206 -10.87 -28.99 -4.15
CA ASN A 206 -10.27 -28.77 -5.46
C ASN A 206 -9.13 -29.76 -5.78
N GLY A 207 -9.00 -30.85 -5.02
CA GLY A 207 -8.05 -31.93 -5.26
C GLY A 207 -6.63 -31.63 -4.78
N GLY A 208 -6.48 -30.76 -3.79
CA GLY A 208 -5.22 -30.41 -3.15
C GLY A 208 -4.41 -29.35 -3.91
N PHE A 209 -3.26 -29.05 -3.36
CA PHE A 209 -2.28 -28.13 -3.99
C PHE A 209 -1.49 -28.88 -5.07
N LYS A 210 -1.44 -28.34 -6.31
CA LYS A 210 -0.83 -28.99 -7.47
C LYS A 210 0.26 -28.12 -8.08
N ASP A 211 1.29 -28.74 -8.63
CA ASP A 211 2.42 -28.03 -9.23
C ASP A 211 2.14 -27.55 -10.67
N ASP A 212 1.12 -28.08 -11.33
CA ASP A 212 0.68 -27.69 -12.67
C ASP A 212 -0.47 -26.66 -12.69
N GLU A 213 -0.86 -26.18 -11.52
CA GLU A 213 -1.84 -25.10 -11.33
C GLU A 213 -1.16 -23.90 -10.66
N PHE A 214 -1.63 -22.68 -10.92
CA PHE A 214 -1.06 -21.46 -10.38
C PHE A 214 -1.98 -20.83 -9.32
N TYR A 215 -1.43 -20.34 -8.22
CA TYR A 215 -2.18 -19.83 -7.08
C TYR A 215 -1.82 -18.40 -6.78
N ILE A 216 -2.82 -17.51 -6.83
CA ILE A 216 -2.73 -16.09 -6.48
C ILE A 216 -3.55 -15.89 -5.20
N PHE A 217 -2.90 -15.51 -4.14
CA PHE A 217 -3.55 -15.16 -2.88
C PHE A 217 -3.67 -13.64 -2.81
N CYS A 218 -4.89 -13.13 -2.61
CA CYS A 218 -5.21 -11.71 -2.81
C CYS A 218 -4.95 -10.81 -1.58
N GLY A 219 -4.26 -11.29 -0.54
CA GLY A 219 -3.91 -10.51 0.66
C GLY A 219 -4.82 -10.77 1.85
N ASP A 220 -4.58 -10.03 2.94
CA ASP A 220 -5.28 -10.13 4.22
C ASP A 220 -5.30 -11.56 4.77
N TYR A 221 -4.11 -12.10 5.01
CA TYR A 221 -3.92 -13.50 5.44
C TYR A 221 -4.25 -13.72 6.90
N THR A 222 -3.99 -12.73 7.75
CA THR A 222 -4.12 -12.81 9.20
C THR A 222 -5.03 -11.73 9.75
N ASP A 223 -5.23 -11.77 11.03
CA ASP A 223 -6.10 -10.93 11.86
C ASP A 223 -7.58 -11.33 11.80
N ARG A 224 -8.28 -11.11 12.90
CA ARG A 224 -9.71 -11.32 13.14
C ARG A 224 -10.13 -12.80 13.31
N GLY A 225 -9.59 -13.70 12.52
CA GLY A 225 -9.82 -15.14 12.69
C GLY A 225 -9.03 -15.74 13.85
N THR A 226 -9.16 -17.05 14.04
CA THR A 226 -8.63 -17.77 15.21
C THR A 226 -7.53 -18.76 14.88
N GLU A 227 -7.13 -18.86 13.60
CA GLU A 227 -6.15 -19.82 13.10
C GLU A 227 -5.00 -19.11 12.35
N ASN A 228 -4.59 -17.93 12.86
CA ASN A 228 -3.59 -17.06 12.20
C ASN A 228 -2.24 -17.74 12.03
N ALA A 229 -1.80 -18.46 13.06
CA ALA A 229 -0.52 -19.16 13.04
C ALA A 229 -0.51 -20.29 12.00
N ASP A 230 -1.62 -20.99 11.81
CA ASP A 230 -1.71 -22.11 10.87
C ASP A 230 -1.77 -21.62 9.42
N VAL A 231 -2.47 -20.49 9.15
CA VAL A 231 -2.39 -19.80 7.86
C VAL A 231 -0.95 -19.38 7.55
N LEU A 232 -0.25 -18.81 8.52
CA LEU A 232 1.16 -18.42 8.32
C LEU A 232 2.08 -19.61 8.08
N LYS A 233 1.89 -20.74 8.78
CA LYS A 233 2.64 -21.98 8.52
C LYS A 233 2.40 -22.49 7.09
N PHE A 234 1.14 -22.48 6.64
CA PHE A 234 0.80 -22.84 5.27
C PHE A 234 1.52 -21.92 4.27
N LEU A 235 1.43 -20.61 4.45
CA LEU A 235 2.12 -19.64 3.56
C LEU A 235 3.64 -19.82 3.61
N LEU A 236 4.25 -20.02 4.76
CA LEU A 236 5.68 -20.26 4.91
C LEU A 236 6.14 -21.56 4.24
N SER A 237 5.27 -22.53 4.08
CA SER A 237 5.56 -23.78 3.36
C SER A 237 5.42 -23.65 1.84
N THR A 238 4.72 -22.62 1.35
CA THR A 238 4.34 -22.49 -0.07
C THR A 238 4.90 -21.27 -0.79
N TYR A 239 5.22 -20.18 -0.08
CA TYR A 239 5.57 -18.86 -0.68
C TYR A 239 6.76 -18.88 -1.65
N ASP A 240 7.64 -19.86 -1.55
CA ASP A 240 8.81 -20.00 -2.42
C ASP A 240 8.55 -20.89 -3.67
N LYS A 241 7.35 -21.50 -3.75
CA LYS A 241 6.98 -22.33 -4.91
C LYS A 241 6.84 -21.47 -6.17
N PRO A 242 7.24 -21.96 -7.33
CA PRO A 242 7.22 -21.19 -8.58
C PRO A 242 5.82 -20.85 -9.08
N ASN A 243 4.82 -21.57 -8.61
CA ASN A 243 3.41 -21.44 -8.97
C ASN A 243 2.57 -20.76 -7.88
N VAL A 244 3.20 -20.01 -6.98
CA VAL A 244 2.53 -19.24 -5.92
C VAL A 244 2.90 -17.77 -6.01
N LEU A 245 1.89 -16.92 -6.02
CA LEU A 245 2.00 -15.47 -5.93
C LEU A 245 1.17 -14.96 -4.76
N LEU A 246 1.81 -14.25 -3.84
CA LEU A 246 1.15 -13.62 -2.71
C LEU A 246 1.01 -12.12 -2.97
N LEU A 247 -0.18 -11.56 -2.81
CA LEU A 247 -0.41 -10.13 -2.84
C LEU A 247 -0.41 -9.56 -1.43
N GLU A 248 -0.03 -8.31 -1.31
CA GLU A 248 -0.04 -7.54 -0.08
C GLU A 248 -1.44 -6.96 0.15
N GLY A 249 -2.10 -7.34 1.24
CA GLY A 249 -3.29 -6.67 1.75
C GLY A 249 -2.94 -5.61 2.79
N ASN A 250 -3.95 -4.98 3.38
CA ASN A 250 -3.70 -3.92 4.37
C ASN A 250 -3.31 -4.47 5.76
N HIS A 251 -3.64 -5.72 6.06
CA HIS A 251 -3.29 -6.38 7.33
C HIS A 251 -1.83 -6.83 7.38
N GLU A 252 -1.20 -7.14 6.26
CA GLU A 252 0.20 -7.58 6.21
C GLU A 252 1.17 -6.55 6.76
N ARG A 253 0.76 -5.27 6.80
CA ARG A 253 1.58 -4.22 7.41
C ARG A 253 1.87 -4.49 8.88
N TRP A 254 0.95 -5.07 9.62
CA TRP A 254 1.12 -5.36 11.04
C TRP A 254 2.15 -6.47 11.26
N LEU A 255 2.15 -7.48 10.39
CA LEU A 255 3.18 -8.51 10.35
C LEU A 255 4.57 -7.91 10.08
N TRP A 256 4.65 -6.96 9.14
CA TRP A 256 5.90 -6.27 8.81
C TRP A 256 6.41 -5.43 9.98
N ASP A 257 5.53 -4.64 10.62
CA ASP A 257 5.90 -3.78 11.73
C ASP A 257 6.36 -4.62 12.92
N TRP A 258 5.63 -5.68 13.29
CA TRP A 258 6.05 -6.62 14.32
C TRP A 258 7.39 -7.30 14.02
N ALA A 259 7.59 -7.76 12.80
CA ALA A 259 8.80 -8.43 12.38
C ALA A 259 10.04 -7.50 12.38
N HIS A 260 9.85 -6.17 12.41
CA HIS A 260 10.89 -5.15 12.51
C HIS A 260 10.94 -4.44 13.87
N ASP A 261 10.33 -5.01 14.90
CA ASP A 261 10.29 -4.47 16.25
C ASP A 261 9.68 -3.06 16.34
N LYS A 262 8.76 -2.74 15.39
CA LYS A 262 7.99 -1.51 15.39
C LYS A 262 6.69 -1.70 16.18
N VAL A 263 6.20 -0.61 16.76
CA VAL A 263 4.88 -0.60 17.41
C VAL A 263 3.80 -0.73 16.34
N THR A 264 2.94 -1.73 16.46
CA THR A 264 1.80 -1.89 15.56
C THR A 264 0.65 -0.99 16.00
N ALA A 265 -0.09 -0.44 15.05
CA ALA A 265 -1.25 0.38 15.35
C ALA A 265 -2.55 -0.44 15.48
N SER A 266 -2.49 -1.74 15.15
CA SER A 266 -3.65 -2.64 15.21
C SER A 266 -3.77 -3.27 16.59
N LYS A 267 -4.89 -3.02 17.26
CA LYS A 267 -5.21 -3.70 18.53
C LYS A 267 -5.50 -5.18 18.28
N GLU A 268 -6.18 -5.51 17.21
CA GLU A 268 -6.48 -6.89 16.84
C GLU A 268 -5.19 -7.69 16.68
N PHE A 269 -4.22 -7.15 15.95
CA PHE A 269 -2.92 -7.78 15.82
C PHE A 269 -2.21 -7.96 17.16
N GLU A 270 -2.12 -6.91 17.98
CA GLU A 270 -1.39 -6.92 19.26
C GLU A 270 -1.98 -7.90 20.27
N PHE A 271 -3.30 -8.01 20.35
CA PHE A 271 -3.96 -8.82 21.41
C PHE A 271 -4.26 -10.24 20.99
N HIS A 272 -4.41 -10.50 19.70
CA HIS A 272 -4.81 -11.82 19.18
C HIS A 272 -3.75 -12.43 18.29
N THR A 273 -3.53 -11.87 17.11
CA THR A 273 -2.65 -12.45 16.08
C THR A 273 -1.21 -12.62 16.56
N LYS A 274 -0.65 -11.63 17.24
CA LYS A 274 0.72 -11.67 17.75
C LYS A 274 0.91 -12.79 18.77
N ALA A 275 -0.02 -12.94 19.72
CA ALA A 275 0.05 -13.96 20.74
C ALA A 275 0.04 -15.38 20.12
N GLU A 276 -0.79 -15.59 19.11
CA GLU A 276 -0.86 -16.85 18.36
C GLU A 276 0.45 -17.16 17.62
N ILE A 277 1.00 -16.15 16.92
CA ILE A 277 2.25 -16.28 16.16
C ILE A 277 3.42 -16.62 17.08
N GLU A 278 3.52 -15.92 18.22
CA GLU A 278 4.58 -16.14 19.21
C GLU A 278 4.44 -17.51 19.91
N ALA A 279 3.24 -17.90 20.27
CA ALA A 279 2.97 -19.22 20.83
C ALA A 279 3.29 -20.37 19.86
N ALA A 280 3.06 -20.16 18.56
CA ALA A 280 3.42 -21.12 17.52
C ALA A 280 4.90 -21.15 17.16
N GLY A 281 5.76 -20.30 17.77
CA GLY A 281 7.17 -20.24 17.53
C GLY A 281 7.58 -19.69 16.14
N ILE A 282 6.70 -18.92 15.49
CA ILE A 282 7.00 -18.33 14.19
C ILE A 282 7.96 -17.16 14.38
N ASP A 283 9.12 -17.25 13.76
CA ASP A 283 10.18 -16.25 13.94
C ASP A 283 10.04 -15.05 12.99
N LYS A 284 10.48 -13.88 13.47
CA LYS A 284 10.44 -12.60 12.74
C LYS A 284 11.22 -12.62 11.42
N LYS A 285 12.29 -13.42 11.32
CA LYS A 285 13.09 -13.53 10.10
C LYS A 285 12.31 -14.24 8.98
N SER A 286 11.57 -15.28 9.33
CA SER A 286 10.69 -16.00 8.41
C SER A 286 9.57 -15.07 7.89
N ILE A 287 8.95 -14.28 8.77
CA ILE A 287 7.95 -13.30 8.37
C ILE A 287 8.54 -12.21 7.46
N ARG A 288 9.74 -11.70 7.76
CA ARG A 288 10.41 -10.75 6.85
C ARG A 288 10.68 -11.35 5.47
N LYS A 289 11.01 -12.63 5.38
CA LYS A 289 11.20 -13.32 4.09
C LYS A 289 9.88 -13.46 3.34
N LEU A 290 8.84 -13.92 4.03
CA LEU A 290 7.49 -14.06 3.49
C LEU A 290 7.00 -12.72 2.91
N TYR A 291 7.02 -11.66 3.72
CA TYR A 291 6.54 -10.34 3.32
C TYR A 291 7.31 -9.78 2.11
N ARG A 292 8.61 -10.04 1.99
CA ARG A 292 9.41 -9.60 0.83
C ARG A 292 9.04 -10.30 -0.46
N ARG A 293 8.26 -11.39 -0.42
CA ARG A 293 7.76 -12.09 -1.60
C ARG A 293 6.39 -11.59 -2.05
N MET A 294 5.70 -10.81 -1.23
CA MET A 294 4.40 -10.27 -1.57
C MET A 294 4.56 -9.14 -2.61
N GLY A 295 3.77 -9.24 -3.70
CA GLY A 295 3.58 -8.18 -4.68
C GLY A 295 2.36 -7.33 -4.32
N GLN A 296 2.07 -6.29 -5.11
CA GLN A 296 0.89 -5.46 -4.91
C GLN A 296 -0.20 -5.73 -5.94
N CYS A 297 0.16 -6.37 -7.05
CA CYS A 297 -0.79 -6.87 -8.03
C CYS A 297 -0.22 -8.10 -8.77
N ALA A 298 -1.10 -8.86 -9.40
CA ALA A 298 -0.79 -9.82 -10.44
C ALA A 298 -1.42 -9.35 -11.74
N TYR A 299 -0.60 -9.06 -12.75
CA TYR A 299 -1.05 -8.62 -14.07
C TYR A 299 -0.56 -9.61 -15.11
N TYR A 300 -1.48 -10.40 -15.65
CA TYR A 300 -1.10 -11.56 -16.46
C TYR A 300 -2.07 -11.81 -17.60
N GLU A 301 -1.62 -12.66 -18.52
CA GLU A 301 -2.41 -13.23 -19.60
C GLU A 301 -2.54 -14.74 -19.42
N PHE A 302 -3.74 -15.26 -19.65
CA PHE A 302 -4.04 -16.68 -19.66
C PHE A 302 -5.16 -16.96 -20.64
N ARG A 303 -4.91 -17.85 -21.61
CA ARG A 303 -5.90 -18.25 -22.66
C ARG A 303 -6.57 -17.05 -23.34
N GLY A 304 -5.78 -16.05 -23.70
CA GLY A 304 -6.27 -14.84 -24.38
C GLY A 304 -6.99 -13.83 -23.47
N LYS A 305 -7.13 -14.13 -22.18
CA LYS A 305 -7.69 -13.20 -21.18
C LYS A 305 -6.59 -12.44 -20.47
N THR A 306 -6.77 -11.14 -20.32
CA THR A 306 -5.92 -10.27 -19.51
C THR A 306 -6.57 -10.11 -18.13
N VAL A 307 -5.86 -10.45 -17.07
CA VAL A 307 -6.38 -10.39 -15.71
C VAL A 307 -5.48 -9.52 -14.84
N LEU A 308 -6.11 -8.61 -14.12
CA LEU A 308 -5.51 -7.84 -13.04
C LEU A 308 -6.08 -8.32 -11.70
N ALA A 309 -5.26 -8.93 -10.87
CA ALA A 309 -5.61 -9.21 -9.48
C ALA A 309 -4.89 -8.22 -8.56
N THR A 310 -5.64 -7.58 -7.66
CA THR A 310 -5.15 -6.71 -6.60
C THR A 310 -5.88 -7.04 -5.31
N HIS A 311 -5.43 -6.52 -4.17
CA HIS A 311 -6.18 -6.75 -2.94
C HIS A 311 -7.54 -6.02 -2.95
N ALA A 312 -7.63 -4.79 -3.48
CA ALA A 312 -8.82 -3.95 -3.28
C ALA A 312 -9.49 -3.37 -4.54
N GLY A 313 -9.05 -3.77 -5.74
CA GLY A 313 -9.64 -3.36 -7.03
C GLY A 313 -9.23 -1.98 -7.51
N LEU A 314 -9.16 -1.82 -8.83
CA LEU A 314 -8.95 -0.56 -9.55
C LEU A 314 -10.12 -0.31 -10.50
N SER A 315 -10.36 0.96 -10.86
CA SER A 315 -11.44 1.33 -11.79
C SER A 315 -11.09 1.13 -13.28
N MET A 316 -9.83 0.80 -13.58
CA MET A 316 -9.32 0.46 -14.91
C MET A 316 -7.90 -0.09 -14.81
N ILE A 317 -7.40 -0.73 -15.87
CA ILE A 317 -5.98 -1.02 -16.03
C ILE A 317 -5.34 0.18 -16.73
N PRO A 318 -4.48 0.96 -16.07
CA PRO A 318 -3.81 2.09 -16.71
C PRO A 318 -2.69 1.62 -17.64
N ASP A 319 -2.22 2.47 -18.54
CA ASP A 319 -1.10 2.19 -19.46
C ASP A 319 0.15 1.72 -18.71
N ASN A 320 0.33 2.19 -17.48
CA ASN A 320 1.47 1.82 -16.66
C ASN A 320 1.09 1.63 -15.18
N LEU A 321 0.92 0.38 -14.79
CA LEU A 321 0.58 -0.01 -13.42
C LEU A 321 1.63 0.45 -12.39
N THR A 322 2.92 0.56 -12.76
CA THR A 322 3.97 1.02 -11.83
C THR A 322 3.78 2.46 -11.37
N MET A 323 3.07 3.28 -12.15
CA MET A 323 2.77 4.67 -11.80
C MET A 323 1.56 4.83 -10.89
N VAL A 324 0.79 3.75 -10.66
CA VAL A 324 -0.31 3.75 -9.70
C VAL A 324 0.24 3.58 -8.29
N SER A 325 -0.27 4.37 -7.36
CA SER A 325 0.05 4.20 -5.93
C SER A 325 -0.33 2.80 -5.45
N THR A 326 0.61 2.09 -4.81
CA THR A 326 0.30 0.76 -4.27
C THR A 326 -0.74 0.82 -3.15
N SER A 327 -0.94 1.97 -2.53
CA SER A 327 -2.04 2.19 -1.59
C SER A 327 -3.41 2.03 -2.26
N GLN A 328 -3.55 2.40 -3.54
CA GLN A 328 -4.80 2.18 -4.28
C GLN A 328 -5.03 0.69 -4.59
N MET A 329 -3.98 -0.07 -4.84
CA MET A 329 -4.09 -1.51 -5.05
C MET A 329 -4.46 -2.27 -3.77
N ILE A 330 -4.00 -1.75 -2.61
CA ILE A 330 -4.15 -2.39 -1.30
C ILE A 330 -5.42 -1.94 -0.57
N LYS A 331 -5.83 -0.67 -0.72
CA LYS A 331 -6.98 -0.08 -0.02
C LYS A 331 -8.14 0.23 -0.94
N GLY A 332 -7.92 0.13 -2.25
CA GLY A 332 -8.88 0.43 -3.30
C GLY A 332 -8.95 1.90 -3.70
N VAL A 333 -9.59 2.13 -4.82
CA VAL A 333 -9.88 3.45 -5.37
C VAL A 333 -11.15 4.02 -4.71
N GLY A 334 -11.17 5.31 -4.44
CA GLY A 334 -12.31 5.96 -3.82
C GLY A 334 -12.47 5.63 -2.33
N ARG A 335 -13.71 5.61 -1.86
CA ARG A 335 -14.07 5.26 -0.48
C ARG A 335 -14.28 3.75 -0.35
N TYR A 336 -14.27 3.26 0.89
CA TYR A 336 -14.48 1.84 1.16
C TYR A 336 -15.80 1.29 0.57
N ASN A 337 -16.86 2.11 0.54
CA ASN A 337 -18.17 1.72 0.02
C ASN A 337 -18.33 1.87 -1.50
N ASP A 338 -17.31 2.32 -2.21
CA ASP A 338 -17.38 2.58 -3.65
C ASP A 338 -17.04 1.33 -4.52
N ALA A 339 -16.88 0.15 -3.91
CA ALA A 339 -16.46 -1.08 -4.60
C ALA A 339 -17.31 -1.38 -5.84
N GLU A 340 -18.65 -1.37 -5.70
CA GLU A 340 -19.56 -1.62 -6.81
C GLU A 340 -19.40 -0.62 -7.96
N GLN A 341 -19.22 0.67 -7.64
CA GLN A 341 -18.97 1.69 -8.65
C GLN A 341 -17.62 1.49 -9.35
N VAL A 342 -16.60 1.06 -8.61
CA VAL A 342 -15.28 0.77 -9.16
C VAL A 342 -15.35 -0.40 -10.14
N ASP A 343 -16.09 -1.47 -9.80
CA ASP A 343 -16.29 -2.61 -10.67
C ASP A 343 -17.11 -2.27 -11.93
N ALA A 344 -18.17 -1.47 -11.78
CA ALA A 344 -18.94 -0.98 -12.91
C ALA A 344 -18.11 -0.08 -13.85
N THR A 345 -17.25 0.77 -13.28
CA THR A 345 -16.35 1.61 -14.07
C THR A 345 -15.30 0.78 -14.80
N PHE A 346 -14.81 -0.30 -14.17
CA PHE A 346 -13.86 -1.20 -14.80
C PHE A 346 -14.50 -1.89 -16.03
N GLU A 347 -15.72 -2.40 -15.89
CA GLU A 347 -16.48 -3.01 -17.01
C GLU A 347 -16.71 -2.03 -18.16
N ASP A 348 -17.03 -0.78 -17.85
CA ASP A 348 -17.28 0.27 -18.88
C ASP A 348 -16.00 0.68 -19.63
N LYS A 349 -14.85 0.67 -18.97
CA LYS A 349 -13.61 1.21 -19.53
C LYS A 349 -12.67 0.20 -20.15
N MET A 350 -12.85 -1.08 -19.84
CA MET A 350 -11.91 -2.11 -20.28
C MET A 350 -12.48 -2.96 -21.40
N ASP A 351 -11.57 -3.48 -22.23
CA ASP A 351 -11.93 -4.39 -23.33
C ASP A 351 -12.55 -5.68 -22.81
N GLU A 352 -13.34 -6.35 -23.66
CA GLU A 352 -14.08 -7.59 -23.34
C GLU A 352 -13.24 -8.74 -22.81
N ASN A 353 -11.94 -8.76 -23.09
CA ASN A 353 -11.00 -9.78 -22.62
C ASN A 353 -10.22 -9.35 -21.36
N CYS A 354 -10.55 -8.20 -20.76
CA CYS A 354 -9.92 -7.68 -19.55
C CYS A 354 -10.79 -7.93 -18.32
N TYR A 355 -10.18 -8.47 -17.27
CA TYR A 355 -10.86 -8.85 -16.04
C TYR A 355 -10.12 -8.32 -14.83
N GLN A 356 -10.85 -7.98 -13.75
CA GLN A 356 -10.26 -7.75 -12.45
C GLN A 356 -10.78 -8.71 -11.39
N ILE A 357 -9.89 -9.04 -10.44
CA ILE A 357 -10.19 -9.89 -9.29
C ILE A 357 -9.63 -9.22 -8.04
N HIS A 358 -10.47 -9.02 -7.02
CA HIS A 358 -10.06 -8.34 -5.79
C HIS A 358 -10.89 -8.79 -4.58
N GLY A 359 -10.44 -8.46 -3.37
CA GLY A 359 -11.12 -8.67 -2.09
C GLY A 359 -11.37 -7.35 -1.35
N HIS A 360 -11.06 -7.34 -0.06
CA HIS A 360 -11.02 -6.18 0.85
C HIS A 360 -12.35 -5.48 1.13
N ARG A 361 -13.21 -5.27 0.17
CA ARG A 361 -14.37 -4.36 0.26
C ARG A 361 -15.65 -5.02 -0.24
N ASN A 362 -16.58 -5.31 0.67
CA ASN A 362 -17.91 -5.83 0.32
C ASN A 362 -18.97 -5.47 1.36
N THR A 363 -19.20 -4.17 1.58
CA THR A 363 -20.21 -3.68 2.54
C THR A 363 -21.65 -3.98 2.13
N LYS A 364 -21.89 -4.14 0.82
CA LYS A 364 -23.24 -4.36 0.27
C LYS A 364 -23.61 -5.83 0.06
N GLY A 365 -22.68 -6.76 0.36
CA GLY A 365 -22.91 -8.18 0.12
C GLY A 365 -22.95 -8.56 -1.35
N LEU A 366 -22.09 -7.95 -2.17
CA LEU A 366 -21.96 -8.26 -3.59
C LEU A 366 -21.63 -9.74 -3.81
N PRO A 367 -22.13 -10.38 -4.87
CA PRO A 367 -21.76 -11.76 -5.23
C PRO A 367 -20.28 -11.85 -5.63
N VAL A 368 -19.73 -13.06 -5.71
CA VAL A 368 -18.35 -13.27 -6.18
C VAL A 368 -18.19 -12.70 -7.59
N LYS A 369 -19.05 -13.07 -8.54
CA LYS A 369 -19.09 -12.44 -9.86
C LYS A 369 -19.96 -11.20 -9.78
N VAL A 370 -19.35 -10.02 -9.71
CA VAL A 370 -20.06 -8.73 -9.58
C VAL A 370 -20.69 -8.33 -10.92
N ASN A 371 -19.94 -8.45 -12.01
CA ASN A 371 -20.37 -8.20 -13.38
C ASN A 371 -19.62 -9.10 -14.37
N ASN A 372 -19.61 -8.80 -15.66
CA ASN A 372 -18.93 -9.65 -16.65
C ASN A 372 -17.41 -9.61 -16.56
N HIS A 373 -16.83 -8.56 -15.96
CA HIS A 373 -15.40 -8.28 -15.95
C HIS A 373 -14.79 -8.19 -14.54
N ALA A 374 -15.61 -8.23 -13.47
CA ALA A 374 -15.13 -8.04 -12.11
C ALA A 374 -15.60 -9.14 -11.15
N PHE A 375 -14.68 -9.58 -10.28
CA PHE A 375 -14.92 -10.56 -9.25
C PHE A 375 -14.48 -10.01 -7.89
N ASN A 376 -15.36 -10.14 -6.88
CA ASN A 376 -15.13 -9.70 -5.51
C ASN A 376 -15.00 -10.90 -4.57
N LEU A 377 -13.83 -11.06 -3.98
CA LEU A 377 -13.48 -12.19 -3.13
C LEU A 377 -13.61 -11.89 -1.63
N GLU A 378 -14.12 -10.70 -1.24
CA GLU A 378 -14.41 -10.39 0.16
C GLU A 378 -15.70 -11.08 0.61
N GLY A 379 -15.56 -12.13 1.36
CA GLY A 379 -16.68 -12.99 1.85
C GLY A 379 -16.94 -12.90 3.33
N ARG A 380 -16.25 -12.02 4.09
CA ARG A 380 -16.35 -11.88 5.55
C ARG A 380 -16.11 -13.21 6.27
N VAL A 381 -15.14 -13.96 5.78
CA VAL A 381 -14.85 -15.34 6.24
C VAL A 381 -14.58 -15.39 7.73
N GLU A 382 -13.92 -14.39 8.30
CA GLU A 382 -13.57 -14.27 9.72
C GLU A 382 -14.79 -14.13 10.66
N PHE A 383 -15.94 -13.76 10.12
CA PHE A 383 -17.21 -13.62 10.87
C PHE A 383 -18.24 -14.72 10.52
N GLY A 384 -17.75 -15.89 10.14
CA GLY A 384 -18.62 -17.01 9.74
C GLY A 384 -19.22 -16.83 8.34
N GLY A 385 -18.68 -15.94 7.53
CA GLY A 385 -18.96 -15.83 6.09
C GLY A 385 -18.30 -16.96 5.30
N SER A 386 -17.88 -16.70 4.08
CA SER A 386 -17.25 -17.70 3.22
C SER A 386 -15.88 -17.24 2.73
N LEU A 387 -14.90 -18.14 2.70
CA LEU A 387 -13.71 -17.97 1.88
C LEU A 387 -14.15 -18.03 0.42
N ARG A 388 -13.86 -16.96 -0.31
CA ARG A 388 -14.21 -16.84 -1.71
C ARG A 388 -13.00 -17.05 -2.59
N ALA A 389 -13.20 -17.74 -3.70
CA ALA A 389 -12.17 -17.92 -4.71
C ALA A 389 -12.77 -17.91 -6.11
N VAL A 390 -11.90 -17.62 -7.09
CA VAL A 390 -12.19 -17.74 -8.52
C VAL A 390 -11.13 -18.59 -9.17
N ILE A 391 -11.56 -19.59 -9.91
CA ILE A 391 -10.70 -20.46 -10.70
C ILE A 391 -10.91 -20.14 -12.18
N LEU A 392 -9.84 -19.72 -12.85
CA LEU A 392 -9.81 -19.57 -14.29
C LEU A 392 -9.28 -20.88 -14.91
N ASP A 393 -10.16 -21.59 -15.55
CA ASP A 393 -9.87 -22.91 -16.14
C ASP A 393 -9.22 -22.81 -17.52
N ASN A 394 -8.68 -23.96 -17.97
CA ASN A 394 -7.95 -24.08 -19.24
C ASN A 394 -8.77 -23.74 -20.50
N ASP A 395 -10.09 -23.81 -20.41
CA ASP A 395 -11.01 -23.39 -21.47
C ASP A 395 -11.32 -21.88 -21.46
N GLY A 396 -10.74 -21.14 -20.49
CA GLY A 396 -10.98 -19.72 -20.30
C GLY A 396 -12.23 -19.39 -19.48
N THR A 397 -12.89 -20.38 -18.88
CA THR A 397 -14.05 -20.14 -18.01
C THR A 397 -13.65 -19.73 -16.59
N PHE A 398 -14.39 -18.78 -16.01
CA PHE A 398 -14.25 -18.42 -14.61
C PHE A 398 -15.29 -19.16 -13.77
N ASN A 399 -14.80 -19.97 -12.82
CA ASN A 399 -15.61 -20.70 -11.87
C ASN A 399 -15.47 -20.07 -10.48
N THR A 400 -16.61 -19.70 -9.86
CA THR A 400 -16.64 -19.12 -8.53
C THR A 400 -16.78 -20.22 -7.48
N VAL A 401 -16.04 -20.09 -6.38
CA VAL A 401 -16.06 -21.02 -5.24
C VAL A 401 -16.29 -20.24 -3.96
N GLU A 402 -17.22 -20.72 -3.13
CA GLU A 402 -17.45 -20.22 -1.78
C GLU A 402 -17.37 -21.36 -0.79
N VAL A 403 -16.47 -21.27 0.19
CA VAL A 403 -16.30 -22.24 1.28
C VAL A 403 -16.74 -21.59 2.57
N LYS A 404 -17.84 -22.07 3.13
CA LYS A 404 -18.37 -21.55 4.39
C LYS A 404 -17.38 -21.78 5.53
N ASN A 405 -17.05 -20.72 6.27
CA ASN A 405 -16.24 -20.87 7.47
C ASN A 405 -17.09 -21.31 8.66
N THR A 406 -16.67 -22.38 9.31
CA THR A 406 -17.32 -22.95 10.49
C THR A 406 -16.52 -22.72 11.77
N VAL A 407 -15.29 -22.18 11.66
CA VAL A 407 -14.38 -21.90 12.77
C VAL A 407 -14.12 -20.41 12.82
N PHE A 408 -14.88 -19.71 13.61
CA PHE A 408 -14.74 -18.27 13.79
C PHE A 408 -15.03 -17.90 15.25
N ARG A 409 -14.47 -16.77 15.66
CA ARG A 409 -14.82 -16.18 16.93
C ARG A 409 -16.20 -15.57 16.78
N GLU A 410 -17.16 -16.10 17.52
CA GLU A 410 -18.43 -15.39 17.65
C GLU A 410 -18.11 -13.99 18.17
N PRO A 411 -18.76 -12.94 17.63
CA PRO A 411 -18.66 -11.64 18.24
C PRO A 411 -18.95 -11.86 19.72
N GLU A 412 -17.99 -11.55 20.62
CA GLU A 412 -18.30 -11.54 22.04
C GLU A 412 -19.62 -10.75 22.13
N GLU A 413 -20.71 -11.44 22.41
CA GLU A 413 -21.91 -10.78 22.89
C GLU A 413 -21.39 -10.00 24.08
N VAL A 414 -21.31 -8.68 23.93
CA VAL A 414 -21.05 -7.78 25.06
C VAL A 414 -22.09 -8.20 26.05
N SER A 415 -21.64 -8.96 27.04
CA SER A 415 -22.45 -9.90 27.78
C SER A 415 -23.77 -9.24 28.12
N ALA A 416 -24.88 -9.91 27.76
CA ALA A 416 -26.22 -9.51 28.16
C ALA A 416 -26.38 -9.45 29.70
N GLY A 417 -25.28 -9.33 30.43
CA GLY A 417 -25.14 -9.35 31.87
C GLY A 417 -24.74 -8.03 32.52
N ALA A 418 -24.41 -6.98 31.73
CA ALA A 418 -24.26 -5.68 32.35
C ALA A 418 -25.66 -5.11 32.59
N ASP A 419 -26.16 -5.22 33.83
CA ASP A 419 -27.47 -4.73 34.24
C ASP A 419 -27.66 -3.22 34.11
N SER A 420 -26.56 -2.49 33.82
CA SER A 420 -26.56 -1.06 33.57
C SER A 420 -25.61 -0.67 32.44
N VAL A 421 -25.97 0.39 31.71
CA VAL A 421 -25.07 1.00 30.68
C VAL A 421 -23.74 1.46 31.30
N GLY A 422 -23.73 1.82 32.58
CA GLY A 422 -22.53 2.18 33.32
C GLY A 422 -21.55 1.01 33.43
N GLU A 423 -22.03 -0.16 33.83
CA GLU A 423 -21.20 -1.38 33.90
C GLU A 423 -20.68 -1.76 32.52
N TRP A 424 -21.51 -1.67 31.51
CA TRP A 424 -21.12 -1.91 30.13
C TRP A 424 -20.05 -0.93 29.64
N ILE A 425 -20.13 0.37 29.97
CA ILE A 425 -19.06 1.34 29.65
C ILE A 425 -17.78 0.99 30.42
N LEU A 426 -17.87 0.56 31.68
CA LEU A 426 -16.70 0.13 32.45
C LEU A 426 -16.06 -1.12 31.85
N GLU A 427 -16.87 -2.06 31.38
CA GLU A 427 -16.39 -3.24 30.66
C GLU A 427 -15.70 -2.87 29.37
N LEU A 428 -16.29 -1.99 28.56
CA LEU A 428 -15.67 -1.48 27.35
C LEU A 428 -14.35 -0.75 27.61
N ARG A 429 -14.22 -0.07 28.75
CA ARG A 429 -12.92 0.51 29.18
C ARG A 429 -11.92 -0.58 29.56
N ARG A 430 -12.33 -1.60 30.34
CA ARG A 430 -11.46 -2.74 30.70
C ARG A 430 -10.97 -3.47 29.44
N ASN A 431 -11.85 -3.66 28.47
CA ASN A 431 -11.54 -4.30 27.20
C ASN A 431 -10.89 -3.37 26.18
N LYS A 432 -10.58 -2.10 26.57
CA LYS A 432 -9.90 -1.10 25.74
C LYS A 432 -10.63 -0.72 24.42
N TYR A 433 -11.93 -0.96 24.34
CA TYR A 433 -12.75 -0.49 23.23
C TYR A 433 -12.95 1.01 23.24
N ILE A 434 -12.89 1.66 24.39
CA ILE A 434 -12.83 3.10 24.55
C ILE A 434 -11.56 3.49 25.28
N LYS A 435 -11.00 4.64 24.89
CA LYS A 435 -9.76 5.18 25.44
C LYS A 435 -10.03 6.56 25.97
N GLU A 436 -9.80 6.75 27.25
CA GLU A 436 -9.81 8.05 27.90
C GLU A 436 -8.43 8.71 27.79
N LYS A 437 -8.40 9.97 27.38
CA LYS A 437 -7.14 10.73 27.31
C LYS A 437 -6.90 11.55 28.56
N GLN A 438 -7.95 12.17 29.10
CA GLN A 438 -7.87 13.01 30.27
C GLN A 438 -9.08 12.76 31.15
N TYR A 439 -8.86 12.84 32.48
CA TYR A 439 -9.91 12.68 33.44
C TYR A 439 -10.90 13.85 33.35
N GLY A 440 -12.17 13.57 33.46
CA GLY A 440 -13.26 14.55 33.47
C GLY A 440 -13.64 15.10 32.10
N ASP A 441 -12.82 14.85 31.06
CA ASP A 441 -13.10 15.30 29.72
C ASP A 441 -13.62 14.13 28.86
N ILE A 442 -14.92 14.01 28.81
CA ILE A 442 -15.56 12.98 27.99
C ILE A 442 -15.32 13.21 26.50
N SER A 443 -15.02 14.45 26.09
CA SER A 443 -14.63 14.77 24.74
C SER A 443 -13.30 14.10 24.35
N SER A 444 -12.50 13.68 25.33
CA SER A 444 -11.24 12.99 25.15
C SER A 444 -11.38 11.49 24.92
N PHE A 445 -12.56 10.90 25.07
CA PHE A 445 -12.76 9.50 24.73
C PHE A 445 -12.54 9.29 23.24
N ASN A 446 -11.60 8.41 22.95
CA ASN A 446 -11.36 7.94 21.60
C ASN A 446 -11.87 6.49 21.51
N PHE A 447 -13.05 6.31 20.93
CA PHE A 447 -13.65 4.99 20.74
C PHE A 447 -13.62 4.60 19.26
N THR A 448 -13.41 3.33 19.04
CA THR A 448 -13.52 2.71 17.73
C THR A 448 -15.00 2.49 17.38
N LYS A 449 -15.31 2.10 16.16
CA LYS A 449 -16.64 1.59 15.78
C LYS A 449 -16.86 0.28 16.56
N THR A 450 -17.49 0.39 17.71
CA THR A 450 -17.76 -0.73 18.62
C THR A 450 -19.25 -0.84 18.83
N ALA A 451 -19.69 -1.97 19.33
CA ALA A 451 -21.07 -2.17 19.79
C ALA A 451 -21.52 -1.07 20.77
N PHE A 452 -20.57 -0.51 21.55
CA PHE A 452 -20.81 0.64 22.41
C PHE A 452 -21.29 1.87 21.64
N TYR A 453 -20.60 2.27 20.57
CA TYR A 453 -20.99 3.42 19.79
C TYR A 453 -22.36 3.20 19.12
N ASP A 454 -22.56 2.03 18.55
CA ASP A 454 -23.80 1.69 17.87
C ASP A 454 -24.96 1.62 18.86
N LYS A 455 -24.76 1.02 20.03
CA LYS A 455 -25.75 0.97 21.10
C LYS A 455 -26.10 2.37 21.62
N ILE A 456 -25.11 3.20 21.94
CA ILE A 456 -25.35 4.57 22.36
C ILE A 456 -26.06 5.39 21.27
N TRP A 457 -25.66 5.19 20.02
CA TRP A 457 -26.29 5.88 18.90
C TRP A 457 -27.74 5.48 18.75
N ASP A 458 -28.03 4.19 18.86
CA ASP A 458 -29.39 3.65 18.71
C ASP A 458 -30.29 4.00 19.89
N GLU A 459 -29.80 3.91 21.13
CA GLU A 459 -30.57 4.27 22.34
C GLU A 459 -30.80 5.76 22.47
N GLN A 460 -29.78 6.55 22.11
CA GLN A 460 -29.89 8.01 22.28
C GLN A 460 -30.84 8.62 21.27
N THR A 461 -31.02 8.00 20.09
CA THR A 461 -31.90 8.72 19.22
C THR A 461 -32.11 8.25 17.80
N THR A 462 -33.08 7.59 17.51
CA THR A 462 -33.73 7.69 16.21
C THR A 462 -34.25 9.12 15.93
N LYS A 463 -34.67 9.85 16.98
CA LYS A 463 -35.14 11.24 16.84
C LYS A 463 -34.03 12.28 16.69
N ALA A 464 -32.87 12.07 17.30
CA ALA A 464 -31.78 13.03 17.27
C ALA A 464 -30.62 12.64 16.34
N ARG A 465 -30.69 11.52 15.63
CA ARG A 465 -29.68 11.15 14.62
C ARG A 465 -29.37 12.27 13.63
N GLY A 466 -30.41 12.95 13.15
CA GLY A 466 -30.25 14.11 12.28
C GLY A 466 -29.57 15.29 12.94
N LEU A 467 -29.78 15.48 14.24
CA LEU A 467 -29.15 16.55 15.04
C LEU A 467 -27.68 16.26 15.36
N TYR A 468 -27.30 14.98 15.46
CA TYR A 468 -25.96 14.57 15.82
C TYR A 468 -25.01 14.42 14.64
N ILE A 469 -25.46 14.42 13.40
CA ILE A 469 -24.63 14.27 12.20
C ILE A 469 -23.52 15.34 12.16
N ASN A 470 -23.79 16.56 12.63
CA ASN A 470 -22.85 17.67 12.64
C ASN A 470 -22.17 17.87 14.02
N ILE A 471 -22.41 16.98 14.98
CA ILE A 471 -21.80 17.06 16.31
C ILE A 471 -20.58 16.14 16.35
N PRO A 472 -19.42 16.60 16.87
CA PRO A 472 -18.27 15.74 17.07
C PRO A 472 -18.61 14.49 17.88
N LYS A 473 -18.05 13.33 17.52
CA LYS A 473 -18.29 12.05 18.20
C LYS A 473 -18.10 12.14 19.71
N GLN A 474 -17.11 12.90 20.17
CA GLN A 474 -16.84 13.16 21.58
C GLN A 474 -18.03 13.77 22.31
N LYS A 475 -18.74 14.72 21.68
CA LYS A 475 -19.93 15.34 22.28
C LYS A 475 -21.12 14.39 22.36
N ILE A 476 -21.25 13.47 21.42
CA ILE A 476 -22.28 12.42 21.45
C ILE A 476 -22.01 11.48 22.62
N VAL A 477 -20.78 10.99 22.75
CA VAL A 477 -20.37 10.12 23.86
C VAL A 477 -20.51 10.85 25.20
N ALA A 478 -20.12 12.12 25.25
CA ALA A 478 -20.26 12.95 26.45
C ALA A 478 -21.71 13.01 26.92
N ARG A 479 -22.65 13.31 26.03
CA ARG A 479 -24.10 13.39 26.38
C ARG A 479 -24.65 12.03 26.81
N ALA A 480 -24.23 10.96 26.16
CA ALA A 480 -24.61 9.60 26.56
C ALA A 480 -24.08 9.27 27.95
N TYR A 481 -22.81 9.59 28.20
CA TYR A 481 -22.18 9.40 29.51
C TYR A 481 -22.92 10.15 30.63
N ASP A 482 -23.25 11.42 30.43
CA ASP A 482 -24.01 12.24 31.41
C ASP A 482 -25.38 11.62 31.70
N LYS A 483 -26.05 11.13 30.68
CA LYS A 483 -27.36 10.48 30.85
C LYS A 483 -27.31 9.19 31.66
N PHE A 484 -26.29 8.36 31.40
CA PHE A 484 -26.21 7.03 32.00
C PHE A 484 -25.49 7.00 33.35
N PHE A 485 -24.62 7.97 33.62
CA PHE A 485 -23.89 8.05 34.88
C PHE A 485 -24.42 9.10 35.85
N ASN A 486 -25.50 9.87 35.52
CA ASN A 486 -26.02 10.95 36.33
C ASN A 486 -24.94 11.98 36.77
N ILE A 487 -23.99 12.24 35.91
CA ILE A 487 -22.97 13.24 36.18
C ILE A 487 -23.61 14.62 35.97
N ASN A 488 -24.17 15.19 37.05
CA ASN A 488 -24.89 16.47 37.02
C ASN A 488 -23.95 17.67 37.05
N GLU A 489 -22.65 17.48 37.20
CA GLU A 489 -21.70 18.57 37.30
C GLU A 489 -20.62 18.44 36.19
N ARG A 490 -20.91 19.07 35.08
CA ARG A 490 -19.86 19.44 34.13
C ARG A 490 -19.49 20.88 34.34
N PRO A 491 -18.22 21.25 34.36
CA PRO A 491 -17.85 22.64 34.11
C PRO A 491 -18.41 23.04 32.76
N GLU A 492 -19.19 24.09 32.72
CA GLU A 492 -19.62 24.72 31.47
C GLU A 492 -18.37 25.15 30.71
N THR A 493 -18.16 24.58 29.52
CA THR A 493 -17.11 24.99 28.58
C THR A 493 -17.70 25.89 27.52
#